data_196d713a66eebbce795777c06652bcd9
#
_entry.id   196d713a66eebbce795777c06652bcd9
#
_cell.length_a   1.000
_cell.length_b   1.000
_cell.length_c   1.000
_cell.angle_alpha   90.00
_cell.angle_beta   90.00
_cell.angle_gamma   90.00
#
_symmetry.space_group_name_H-M   'P 1'
#
loop_
_entity.id
_entity.type
_entity.pdbx_description
1 polymer ?
#
loop_
_entity_poly.entity_id
_entity_poly.type
_entity_poly.pdbx_seq_one_letter_code
_entity_poly.pdbx_strand_id
1 'polypeptide(L)'
;MSKRLFLPGKNPTPLFIKTELENELIDNDVDFLYSSYVTNILVDEKDTPCGIVITNRSGRQAIRCKAIIDATHTASVARVAGVRFTDFKAGEYAFNFVTVGSEPQTIPGAKSEKTPYAVTVKNKQLPVVRYTFQLHVKDDSYATVQEIEQTIRDMTWTPDQ
;
A
#
# COMPACT_ATOMS: atom_id res chain seq x y z
N MET A 1 4.49 4.16 19.50
CA MET A 1 4.39 2.93 18.67
C MET A 1 4.03 1.79 19.60
N SER A 2 2.84 1.24 19.46
CA SER A 2 2.30 0.25 20.40
C SER A 2 3.18 -1.00 20.46
N LYS A 3 3.58 -1.39 21.67
CA LYS A 3 4.29 -2.65 21.95
C LYS A 3 3.48 -3.90 21.54
N ARG A 4 2.17 -3.73 21.25
CA ARG A 4 1.25 -4.81 20.88
C ARG A 4 1.42 -5.31 19.45
N LEU A 5 1.90 -4.46 18.52
CA LEU A 5 2.10 -4.81 17.10
C LEU A 5 3.30 -5.74 16.85
N PHE A 6 4.24 -5.82 17.78
CA PHE A 6 5.47 -6.59 17.64
C PHE A 6 5.62 -7.61 18.78
N LEU A 7 4.75 -8.63 18.78
CA LEU A 7 4.95 -9.77 19.67
C LEU A 7 6.03 -10.69 19.05
N PRO A 8 7.15 -10.93 19.75
CA PRO A 8 8.18 -11.86 19.27
C PRO A 8 7.58 -13.24 19.01
N GLY A 9 7.80 -13.77 17.80
CA GLY A 9 7.39 -15.13 17.42
C GLY A 9 5.96 -15.29 16.92
N LYS A 10 5.18 -14.21 16.74
CA LYS A 10 3.85 -14.26 16.10
C LYS A 10 3.82 -13.34 14.89
N ASN A 11 3.49 -13.89 13.73
CA ASN A 11 3.16 -13.08 12.56
C ASN A 11 1.72 -12.58 12.71
N PRO A 12 1.50 -11.27 12.89
CA PRO A 12 0.16 -10.73 13.03
C PRO A 12 -0.63 -10.90 11.73
N THR A 13 -1.89 -11.29 11.82
CA THR A 13 -2.78 -11.31 10.66
C THR A 13 -3.13 -9.88 10.22
N PRO A 14 -3.49 -9.65 8.96
CA PRO A 14 -3.93 -8.32 8.51
C PRO A 14 -5.09 -7.74 9.33
N LEU A 15 -6.04 -8.58 9.75
CA LEU A 15 -7.15 -8.16 10.60
C LEU A 15 -6.67 -7.71 11.98
N PHE A 16 -5.75 -8.45 12.59
CA PHE A 16 -5.16 -8.09 13.87
C PHE A 16 -4.47 -6.72 13.79
N ILE A 17 -3.65 -6.48 12.73
CA ILE A 17 -2.99 -5.19 12.53
C ILE A 17 -4.00 -4.05 12.41
N LYS A 18 -5.05 -4.24 11.62
CA LYS A 18 -6.12 -3.24 11.46
C LYS A 18 -6.79 -2.90 12.79
N THR A 19 -7.15 -3.92 13.57
CA THR A 19 -7.80 -3.73 14.88
C THR A 19 -6.89 -3.00 15.86
N GLU A 20 -5.60 -3.36 15.92
CA GLU A 20 -4.66 -2.67 16.83
C GLU A 20 -4.42 -1.21 16.41
N LEU A 21 -4.34 -0.92 15.10
CA LEU A 21 -4.20 0.45 14.62
C LEU A 21 -5.47 1.28 14.90
N GLU A 22 -6.65 0.70 14.73
CA GLU A 22 -7.92 1.36 15.05
C GLU A 22 -8.04 1.65 16.54
N ASN A 23 -7.71 0.68 17.40
CA ASN A 23 -7.69 0.88 18.85
C ASN A 23 -6.70 1.98 19.27
N GLU A 24 -5.53 2.05 18.63
CA GLU A 24 -4.55 3.11 18.91
C GLU A 24 -5.10 4.50 18.54
N LEU A 25 -5.87 4.63 17.46
CA LEU A 25 -6.54 5.89 17.13
C LEU A 25 -7.61 6.26 18.15
N ILE A 26 -8.43 5.29 18.55
CA ILE A 26 -9.52 5.49 19.54
C ILE A 26 -8.94 5.85 20.91
N ASP A 27 -7.93 5.11 21.38
CA ASP A 27 -7.30 5.32 22.69
C ASP A 27 -6.59 6.69 22.82
N ASN A 28 -6.28 7.33 21.69
CA ASN A 28 -5.66 8.64 21.64
C ASN A 28 -6.62 9.75 21.17
N ASP A 29 -7.93 9.51 21.19
CA ASP A 29 -8.97 10.47 20.80
C ASP A 29 -8.74 11.09 19.40
N VAL A 30 -8.24 10.28 18.45
CA VAL A 30 -8.03 10.70 17.07
C VAL A 30 -9.29 10.46 16.27
N ASP A 31 -9.87 11.51 15.72
CA ASP A 31 -10.95 11.40 14.73
C ASP A 31 -10.42 10.81 13.42
N PHE A 32 -11.09 9.80 12.88
CA PHE A 32 -10.70 9.20 11.60
C PHE A 32 -11.90 8.88 10.72
N LEU A 33 -11.68 8.88 9.41
CA LEU A 33 -12.69 8.59 8.39
C LEU A 33 -12.16 7.52 7.44
N TYR A 34 -12.88 6.40 7.35
CA TYR A 34 -12.64 5.39 6.32
C TYR A 34 -13.23 5.78 4.97
N SER A 35 -12.69 5.18 3.91
CA SER A 35 -13.20 5.34 2.54
C SER A 35 -13.34 6.80 2.11
N SER A 36 -12.42 7.64 2.56
CA SER A 36 -12.37 9.07 2.25
C SER A 36 -11.08 9.39 1.50
N TYR A 37 -11.21 10.12 0.38
CA TYR A 37 -10.10 10.46 -0.50
C TYR A 37 -9.90 11.97 -0.54
N VAL A 38 -8.67 12.43 -0.40
CA VAL A 38 -8.34 13.84 -0.59
C VAL A 38 -8.35 14.14 -2.09
N THR A 39 -9.14 15.13 -2.47
CA THR A 39 -9.32 15.52 -3.88
C THR A 39 -8.78 16.90 -4.18
N ASN A 40 -8.66 17.78 -3.18
CA ASN A 40 -8.14 19.12 -3.34
C ASN A 40 -7.50 19.62 -2.04
N ILE A 41 -6.63 20.62 -2.16
CA ILE A 41 -6.20 21.44 -1.03
C ILE A 41 -7.21 22.57 -0.83
N LEU A 42 -7.59 22.82 0.41
CA LEU A 42 -8.37 23.99 0.80
C LEU A 42 -7.41 25.16 0.98
N VAL A 43 -7.69 26.26 0.31
CA VAL A 43 -6.92 27.51 0.43
C VAL A 43 -7.77 28.61 1.02
N ASP A 44 -7.16 29.58 1.67
CA ASP A 44 -7.79 30.80 2.16
C ASP A 44 -7.88 31.87 1.05
N GLU A 45 -8.36 33.05 1.40
CA GLU A 45 -8.51 34.19 0.50
C GLU A 45 -7.17 34.71 -0.08
N LYS A 46 -6.04 34.27 0.49
CA LYS A 46 -4.67 34.62 0.07
C LYS A 46 -3.97 33.48 -0.65
N ASP A 47 -4.71 32.50 -1.11
CA ASP A 47 -4.20 31.24 -1.71
C ASP A 47 -3.25 30.44 -0.80
N THR A 48 -3.36 30.64 0.53
CA THR A 48 -2.56 29.87 1.49
C THR A 48 -3.27 28.59 1.87
N PRO A 49 -2.60 27.41 1.83
CA PRO A 49 -3.17 26.16 2.26
C PRO A 49 -3.65 26.23 3.72
N CYS A 50 -4.93 25.93 3.95
CA CYS A 50 -5.57 25.98 5.26
C CYS A 50 -6.37 24.71 5.59
N GLY A 51 -6.27 23.67 4.74
CA GLY A 51 -6.97 22.42 4.94
C GLY A 51 -6.98 21.56 3.70
N ILE A 52 -7.87 20.57 3.70
CA ILE A 52 -8.09 19.62 2.60
C ILE A 52 -9.56 19.52 2.24
N VAL A 53 -9.84 19.15 1.01
CA VAL A 53 -11.17 18.73 0.55
C VAL A 53 -11.14 17.22 0.36
N ILE A 54 -12.05 16.52 1.03
CA ILE A 54 -12.23 15.08 0.93
C ILE A 54 -13.51 14.75 0.17
N THR A 55 -13.53 13.58 -0.43
CA THR A 55 -14.73 13.00 -1.05
C THR A 55 -14.94 11.59 -0.50
N ASN A 56 -16.15 11.31 -0.07
CA ASN A 56 -16.62 10.00 0.41
C ASN A 56 -18.10 9.80 0.06
N ARG A 57 -18.75 8.79 0.64
CA ARG A 57 -20.19 8.52 0.40
C ARG A 57 -21.12 9.65 0.84
N SER A 58 -20.69 10.50 1.75
CA SER A 58 -21.44 11.69 2.19
C SER A 58 -21.22 12.91 1.29
N GLY A 59 -20.49 12.75 0.19
CA GLY A 59 -20.17 13.82 -0.74
C GLY A 59 -18.84 14.50 -0.48
N ARG A 60 -18.71 15.75 -0.93
CA ARG A 60 -17.49 16.56 -0.73
C ARG A 60 -17.59 17.34 0.56
N GLN A 61 -16.51 17.29 1.33
CA GLN A 61 -16.39 17.94 2.64
C GLN A 61 -15.06 18.66 2.73
N ALA A 62 -15.03 19.82 3.38
CA ALA A 62 -13.81 20.58 3.64
C ALA A 62 -13.41 20.42 5.11
N ILE A 63 -12.13 20.12 5.35
CA ILE A 63 -11.55 19.99 6.68
C ILE A 63 -10.47 21.03 6.82
N ARG A 64 -10.65 21.99 7.75
CA ARG A 64 -9.62 22.96 8.09
C ARG A 64 -8.60 22.36 9.05
N CYS A 65 -7.32 22.60 8.81
CA CYS A 65 -6.24 22.13 9.66
C CYS A 65 -5.06 23.10 9.65
N LYS A 66 -4.21 22.98 10.67
CA LYS A 66 -2.99 23.80 10.80
C LYS A 66 -1.80 23.17 10.04
N ALA A 67 -1.83 21.85 9.87
CA ALA A 67 -0.79 21.08 9.18
C ALA A 67 -1.41 19.88 8.49
N ILE A 68 -0.80 19.44 7.39
CA ILE A 68 -1.19 18.27 6.63
C ILE A 68 0.02 17.31 6.61
N ILE A 69 -0.19 16.08 7.00
CA ILE A 69 0.80 15.01 6.89
C ILE A 69 0.31 14.03 5.84
N ASP A 70 1.01 13.94 4.71
CA ASP A 70 0.70 12.99 3.66
C ASP A 70 1.44 11.67 3.92
N ALA A 71 0.71 10.66 4.38
CA ALA A 71 1.19 9.30 4.54
C ALA A 71 0.56 8.34 3.50
N THR A 72 0.05 8.86 2.39
CA THR A 72 -0.48 8.05 1.30
C THR A 72 0.66 7.36 0.54
N HIS A 73 0.36 6.20 -0.04
CA HIS A 73 1.37 5.37 -0.73
C HIS A 73 2.10 6.12 -1.86
N THR A 74 1.41 7.00 -2.57
CA THR A 74 1.94 7.71 -3.76
C THR A 74 2.09 9.22 -3.54
N ALA A 75 2.09 9.67 -2.28
CA ALA A 75 2.12 11.10 -1.94
C ALA A 75 1.02 11.89 -2.68
N SER A 76 -0.20 11.34 -2.71
CA SER A 76 -1.31 11.87 -3.50
C SER A 76 -1.74 13.26 -3.06
N VAL A 77 -1.68 13.56 -1.76
CA VAL A 77 -2.01 14.87 -1.20
C VAL A 77 -0.96 15.90 -1.58
N ALA A 78 0.32 15.55 -1.51
CA ALA A 78 1.42 16.40 -1.93
C ALA A 78 1.36 16.73 -3.43
N ARG A 79 0.96 15.76 -4.27
CA ARG A 79 0.75 15.97 -5.71
C ARG A 79 -0.39 16.95 -5.96
N VAL A 80 -1.51 16.81 -5.28
CA VAL A 80 -2.65 17.76 -5.37
C VAL A 80 -2.26 19.15 -4.86
N ALA A 81 -1.35 19.22 -3.89
CA ALA A 81 -0.79 20.48 -3.38
C ALA A 81 0.23 21.14 -4.32
N GLY A 82 0.54 20.52 -5.48
CA GLY A 82 1.49 21.06 -6.45
C GLY A 82 2.97 20.94 -6.06
N VAL A 83 3.29 20.04 -5.12
CA VAL A 83 4.69 19.78 -4.75
C VAL A 83 5.43 19.19 -5.95
N ARG A 84 6.64 19.68 -6.23
CA ARG A 84 7.49 19.14 -7.29
C ARG A 84 8.13 17.84 -6.84
N PHE A 85 8.10 16.84 -7.71
CA PHE A 85 8.76 15.56 -7.54
C PHE A 85 9.94 15.45 -8.50
N THR A 86 10.89 14.60 -8.16
CA THR A 86 11.94 14.21 -9.11
C THR A 86 11.29 13.43 -10.26
N ASP A 87 11.69 13.76 -11.49
CA ASP A 87 11.18 13.08 -12.68
C ASP A 87 11.51 11.59 -12.62
N PHE A 88 10.54 10.76 -12.99
CA PHE A 88 10.74 9.33 -13.13
C PHE A 88 11.77 9.05 -14.24
N LYS A 89 12.63 8.08 -14.03
CA LYS A 89 13.59 7.63 -15.04
C LYS A 89 13.23 6.21 -15.47
N ALA A 90 12.97 6.02 -16.75
CA ALA A 90 12.79 4.69 -17.30
C ALA A 90 14.03 3.82 -17.04
N GLY A 91 13.83 2.53 -16.74
CA GLY A 91 14.94 1.63 -16.42
C GLY A 91 14.47 0.32 -15.81
N GLU A 92 15.44 -0.46 -15.33
CA GLU A 92 15.20 -1.73 -14.65
C GLU A 92 14.89 -1.50 -13.18
N TYR A 93 13.76 -2.04 -12.73
CA TYR A 93 13.32 -1.94 -11.35
C TYR A 93 13.02 -3.32 -10.76
N ALA A 94 13.33 -3.48 -9.47
CA ALA A 94 13.03 -4.70 -8.74
C ALA A 94 11.61 -4.65 -8.16
N PHE A 95 10.83 -5.69 -8.44
CA PHE A 95 9.48 -5.87 -7.88
C PHE A 95 9.44 -7.12 -7.02
N ASN A 96 8.93 -6.98 -5.81
CA ASN A 96 8.69 -8.12 -4.92
C ASN A 96 7.20 -8.47 -4.94
N PHE A 97 6.92 -9.74 -5.19
CA PHE A 97 5.57 -10.30 -5.17
C PHE A 97 5.53 -11.53 -4.26
N VAL A 98 4.44 -11.72 -3.57
CA VAL A 98 4.29 -12.82 -2.60
C VAL A 98 3.08 -13.64 -2.96
N THR A 99 3.26 -14.96 -3.06
CA THR A 99 2.18 -15.93 -3.22
C THR A 99 2.04 -16.80 -1.98
N VAL A 100 0.85 -17.34 -1.80
CA VAL A 100 0.52 -18.27 -0.71
C VAL A 100 -0.10 -19.55 -1.31
N GLY A 101 0.40 -20.70 -0.91
CA GLY A 101 -0.22 -21.98 -1.24
C GLY A 101 0.55 -22.85 -2.23
N SER A 102 1.52 -22.30 -2.96
CA SER A 102 2.37 -23.04 -3.90
C SER A 102 3.81 -23.17 -3.42
N GLU A 103 4.54 -24.16 -3.92
CA GLU A 103 5.98 -24.22 -3.79
C GLU A 103 6.67 -23.25 -4.78
N PRO A 104 7.92 -22.83 -4.50
CA PRO A 104 8.65 -21.92 -5.39
C PRO A 104 8.75 -22.46 -6.82
N GLN A 105 8.35 -21.63 -7.78
CA GLN A 105 8.46 -21.97 -9.21
C GLN A 105 9.71 -21.34 -9.80
N THR A 106 10.25 -21.99 -10.83
CA THR A 106 11.29 -21.41 -11.68
C THR A 106 10.62 -20.55 -12.76
N ILE A 107 10.72 -19.23 -12.61
CA ILE A 107 10.15 -18.26 -13.53
C ILE A 107 11.29 -17.51 -14.22
N PRO A 108 11.35 -17.43 -15.55
CA PRO A 108 12.35 -16.65 -16.26
C PRO A 108 12.33 -15.18 -15.81
N GLY A 109 13.51 -14.63 -15.50
CA GLY A 109 13.63 -13.24 -15.04
C GLY A 109 13.22 -12.98 -13.59
N ALA A 110 12.86 -14.02 -12.83
CA ALA A 110 12.54 -13.90 -11.43
C ALA A 110 13.40 -14.80 -10.53
N LYS A 111 13.74 -14.29 -9.35
CA LYS A 111 14.27 -15.08 -8.25
C LYS A 111 13.10 -15.47 -7.34
N SER A 112 12.95 -16.77 -7.06
CA SER A 112 11.96 -17.28 -6.11
C SER A 112 12.63 -17.79 -4.84
N GLU A 113 12.03 -17.56 -3.69
CA GLU A 113 12.48 -18.09 -2.41
C GLU A 113 11.29 -18.42 -1.51
N LYS A 114 11.36 -19.56 -0.82
CA LYS A 114 10.41 -19.91 0.23
C LYS A 114 10.73 -19.09 1.46
N THR A 115 9.77 -18.34 1.97
CA THR A 115 9.96 -17.57 3.19
C THR A 115 9.86 -18.48 4.43
N PRO A 116 10.37 -18.08 5.60
CA PRO A 116 10.18 -18.83 6.84
C PRO A 116 8.75 -18.78 7.37
N TYR A 117 7.84 -18.10 6.67
CA TYR A 117 6.46 -17.90 7.07
C TYR A 117 5.53 -18.89 6.40
N ALA A 118 4.42 -19.19 7.08
CA ALA A 118 3.32 -19.95 6.52
C ALA A 118 1.98 -19.32 6.94
N VAL A 119 0.97 -19.47 6.11
CA VAL A 119 -0.40 -19.02 6.40
C VAL A 119 -1.27 -20.23 6.71
N THR A 120 -2.00 -20.19 7.82
CA THR A 120 -2.93 -21.25 8.19
C THR A 120 -4.30 -20.95 7.59
N VAL A 121 -4.77 -21.84 6.71
CA VAL A 121 -6.11 -21.77 6.13
C VAL A 121 -6.80 -23.12 6.38
N LYS A 122 -7.96 -23.11 7.05
CA LYS A 122 -8.72 -24.34 7.37
C LYS A 122 -7.83 -25.47 7.93
N ASN A 123 -7.00 -25.16 8.91
CA ASN A 123 -6.03 -26.06 9.55
C ASN A 123 -4.91 -26.62 8.65
N LYS A 124 -4.73 -26.08 7.44
CA LYS A 124 -3.59 -26.39 6.57
C LYS A 124 -2.57 -25.26 6.64
N GLN A 125 -1.30 -25.63 6.75
CA GLN A 125 -0.17 -24.71 6.66
C GLN A 125 0.19 -24.53 5.17
N LEU A 126 -0.03 -23.32 4.64
CA LEU A 126 0.29 -22.98 3.27
C LEU A 126 1.63 -22.22 3.23
N PRO A 127 2.58 -22.62 2.38
CA PRO A 127 3.85 -21.92 2.25
C PRO A 127 3.64 -20.52 1.69
N VAL A 128 4.55 -19.63 2.07
CA VAL A 128 4.61 -18.27 1.54
C VAL A 128 5.89 -18.14 0.72
N VAL A 129 5.74 -17.85 -0.56
CA VAL A 129 6.83 -17.72 -1.53
C VAL A 129 6.99 -16.26 -1.94
N ARG A 130 8.22 -15.75 -1.90
CA ARG A 130 8.57 -14.44 -2.43
C ARG A 130 9.21 -14.60 -3.80
N TYR A 131 8.73 -13.82 -4.74
CA TYR A 131 9.33 -13.64 -6.06
C TYR A 131 9.92 -12.23 -6.17
N THR A 132 11.12 -12.11 -6.70
CA THR A 132 11.76 -10.84 -7.03
C THR A 132 11.99 -10.79 -8.53
N PHE A 133 11.27 -9.91 -9.21
CA PHE A 133 11.36 -9.67 -10.64
C PHE A 133 12.26 -8.47 -10.93
N GLN A 134 13.02 -8.53 -12.03
CA GLN A 134 13.66 -7.37 -12.62
C GLN A 134 12.92 -7.05 -13.91
N LEU A 135 12.21 -5.91 -13.94
CA LEU A 135 11.38 -5.53 -15.06
C LEU A 135 11.69 -4.11 -15.52
N HIS A 136 11.67 -3.93 -16.83
CA HIS A 136 11.82 -2.61 -17.43
C HIS A 136 10.55 -1.77 -17.22
N VAL A 137 10.70 -0.60 -16.63
CA VAL A 137 9.60 0.36 -16.39
C VAL A 137 9.81 1.54 -17.31
N LYS A 138 8.90 1.76 -18.25
CA LYS A 138 8.96 2.82 -19.26
C LYS A 138 8.59 4.20 -18.72
N ASP A 139 7.62 4.25 -17.81
CA ASP A 139 7.09 5.47 -17.19
C ASP A 139 6.40 5.14 -15.87
N ASP A 140 6.06 6.16 -15.07
CA ASP A 140 5.36 6.02 -13.78
C ASP A 140 3.83 6.17 -13.88
N SER A 141 3.27 5.98 -15.08
CA SER A 141 1.83 6.03 -15.28
C SER A 141 1.11 4.88 -14.58
N TYR A 142 -0.13 5.13 -14.17
CA TYR A 142 -0.99 4.09 -13.60
C TYR A 142 -1.13 2.88 -14.53
N ALA A 143 -1.24 3.10 -15.82
CA ALA A 143 -1.34 2.04 -16.81
C ALA A 143 -0.10 1.13 -16.81
N THR A 144 1.11 1.71 -16.79
CA THR A 144 2.36 0.94 -16.72
C THR A 144 2.45 0.12 -15.44
N VAL A 145 2.08 0.69 -14.29
CA VAL A 145 2.09 -0.02 -13.01
C VAL A 145 1.11 -1.20 -13.01
N GLN A 146 -0.10 -1.01 -13.56
CA GLN A 146 -1.10 -2.09 -13.65
C GLN A 146 -0.69 -3.18 -14.64
N GLU A 147 -0.06 -2.85 -15.76
CA GLU A 147 0.49 -3.81 -16.72
C GLU A 147 1.56 -4.70 -16.08
N ILE A 148 2.47 -4.10 -15.32
CA ILE A 148 3.51 -4.82 -14.55
C ILE A 148 2.88 -5.73 -13.51
N GLU A 149 1.93 -5.23 -12.72
CA GLU A 149 1.24 -6.02 -11.70
C GLU A 149 0.51 -7.22 -12.31
N GLN A 150 -0.19 -7.03 -13.43
CA GLN A 150 -0.87 -8.10 -14.13
C GLN A 150 0.13 -9.13 -14.69
N THR A 151 1.22 -8.67 -15.31
CA THR A 151 2.28 -9.54 -15.82
C THR A 151 2.85 -10.44 -14.71
N ILE A 152 3.17 -9.86 -13.55
CA ILE A 152 3.68 -10.62 -12.41
C ILE A 152 2.65 -11.64 -11.91
N ARG A 153 1.38 -11.28 -11.82
CA ARG A 153 0.30 -12.20 -11.44
C ARG A 153 0.19 -13.37 -12.41
N ASP A 154 0.18 -13.09 -13.70
CA ASP A 154 0.06 -14.13 -14.72
C ASP A 154 1.26 -15.10 -14.71
N MET A 155 2.46 -14.60 -14.43
CA MET A 155 3.67 -15.41 -14.34
C MET A 155 3.73 -16.26 -13.04
N THR A 156 3.09 -15.82 -11.97
CA THR A 156 3.16 -16.49 -10.66
C THR A 156 1.93 -17.33 -10.35
N TRP A 157 0.85 -17.18 -11.12
CA TRP A 157 -0.39 -17.89 -10.87
C TRP A 157 -0.26 -19.41 -11.12
N THR A 158 -0.85 -20.19 -10.22
CA THR A 158 -1.01 -21.64 -10.38
C THR A 158 -2.42 -22.07 -9.98
N PRO A 159 -2.96 -23.18 -10.58
CA PRO A 159 -4.29 -23.66 -10.23
C PRO A 159 -4.48 -24.06 -8.75
N ASP A 160 -3.38 -24.27 -8.03
CA ASP A 160 -3.39 -24.73 -6.64
C ASP A 160 -3.39 -23.57 -5.61
N GLN A 161 -3.43 -22.34 -6.07
CA GLN A 161 -3.45 -21.13 -5.22
C GLN A 161 -4.85 -20.73 -4.78
#